data_daa0a937b3c9d108811e0399f118fc43
#
_entry.id   daa0a937b3c9d108811e0399f118fc43
#
_cell.length_a   1.000
_cell.length_b   1.000
_cell.length_c   1.000
_cell.angle_alpha   90.00
_cell.angle_beta   90.00
_cell.angle_gamma   90.00
#
_symmetry.space_group_name_H-M   'P 1'
#
loop_
_entity.id
_entity.type
_entity.pdbx_description
1 polymer ?
#
loop_
_entity_poly.entity_id
_entity_poly.type
_entity_poly.pdbx_seq_one_letter_code
_entity_poly.pdbx_strand_id
1 'polypeptide(L)'
;MHKAYVRELKPYSLDELSNRLEILPSEMKSLVEQLMMRGIIRYRAGASGGEYSGDDEEAARDELYQFHFVGLVMVRDAVIVSYPKYFRDHEPSDNDLELIMRVLKRDGGFAISSRLYDDGERADDRLPVMLALLELYGEYGEYSNYVEGRETNGSGAIDWNRTIGEHLPILSDGRPVYTEFETRKTLRDESDYITRLHRAVLTECSRELHNAGIDGLLSLDEVWLSDEDVDSFGDAEALEWRLNRERASQFADWKLLTLDLLERYLLGRDSEVRDEEIKTLGTTSFYHLWELACGVAFGNALGARLSNLGFDLKDKWIARKRDTLLGIIPRPQWERASDEGYVGCGDVDTLIPDTVSFTVDDRGRKVFCIYDAKYYVPSRSGKMEHQPGLESVTKQFLYQSAYKSFIETHEFDSVVNAFLVPNESQALVKLARVSFPEVMGKTNLPLSDFIDMWALPASRVFEAYLNDERIDGGEFKAIWNSTRDKE
;
A
#
# COMPACT_ATOMS: atom_id res chain seq x y z
N MET A 1 15.91 -20.82 -0.94
CA MET A 1 16.41 -19.64 -0.18
C MET A 1 16.06 -19.74 1.29
N HIS A 2 16.90 -19.23 2.19
CA HIS A 2 16.64 -19.19 3.63
C HIS A 2 15.77 -17.96 3.96
N LYS A 3 14.72 -18.15 4.83
CA LYS A 3 13.86 -17.04 5.28
C LYS A 3 14.22 -16.62 6.69
N ALA A 4 14.48 -15.33 6.88
CA ALA A 4 14.72 -14.75 8.20
C ALA A 4 13.65 -13.68 8.51
N TYR A 5 13.08 -13.79 9.72
CA TYR A 5 12.06 -12.88 10.20
C TYR A 5 12.69 -11.81 11.09
N VAL A 6 12.44 -10.54 10.80
CA VAL A 6 12.91 -9.41 11.58
C VAL A 6 11.74 -8.48 11.90
N ARG A 7 11.74 -7.91 13.11
CA ARG A 7 10.70 -6.97 13.52
C ARG A 7 11.15 -5.54 13.28
N GLU A 8 10.29 -4.75 12.69
CA GLU A 8 10.47 -3.29 12.57
C GLU A 8 10.82 -2.65 13.91
N LEU A 9 11.81 -1.76 13.91
CA LEU A 9 12.32 -1.01 15.06
C LEU A 9 12.88 -1.84 16.23
N LYS A 10 12.98 -3.17 16.10
CA LYS A 10 13.72 -3.97 17.06
C LYS A 10 15.22 -3.81 16.78
N PRO A 11 16.05 -3.57 17.82
CA PRO A 11 17.50 -3.53 17.63
C PRO A 11 18.07 -4.95 17.48
N TYR A 12 19.00 -5.12 16.55
CA TYR A 12 19.73 -6.36 16.28
C TYR A 12 21.22 -6.05 16.22
N SER A 13 22.06 -6.93 16.77
CA SER A 13 23.50 -6.88 16.54
C SER A 13 23.85 -7.48 15.18
N LEU A 14 25.06 -7.17 14.68
CA LEU A 14 25.56 -7.73 13.42
C LEU A 14 25.62 -9.27 13.50
N ASP A 15 26.06 -9.81 14.64
CA ASP A 15 26.15 -11.26 14.86
C ASP A 15 24.75 -11.92 14.89
N GLU A 16 23.76 -11.26 15.49
CA GLU A 16 22.38 -11.77 15.48
C GLU A 16 21.82 -11.81 14.06
N LEU A 17 22.04 -10.77 13.25
CA LEU A 17 21.62 -10.73 11.85
C LEU A 17 22.37 -11.78 11.01
N SER A 18 23.69 -11.91 11.21
CA SER A 18 24.52 -12.90 10.54
C SER A 18 24.04 -14.34 10.79
N ASN A 19 23.71 -14.65 12.04
CA ASN A 19 23.16 -15.97 12.43
C ASN A 19 21.76 -16.22 11.88
N ARG A 20 20.89 -15.18 11.87
CA ARG A 20 19.52 -15.31 11.37
C ARG A 20 19.45 -15.50 9.86
N LEU A 21 20.35 -14.86 9.14
CA LEU A 21 20.41 -14.91 7.68
C LEU A 21 21.34 -15.98 7.14
N GLU A 22 22.09 -16.67 8.02
CA GLU A 22 23.12 -17.65 7.66
C GLU A 22 24.20 -17.07 6.70
N ILE A 23 24.49 -15.75 6.86
CA ILE A 23 25.47 -15.01 6.07
C ILE A 23 26.73 -14.79 6.92
N LEU A 24 27.90 -14.86 6.32
CA LEU A 24 29.15 -14.61 7.02
C LEU A 24 29.21 -13.16 7.56
N PRO A 25 29.78 -12.92 8.78
CA PRO A 25 29.82 -11.59 9.38
C PRO A 25 30.45 -10.51 8.50
N SER A 26 31.45 -10.86 7.69
CA SER A 26 32.09 -9.93 6.74
C SER A 26 31.16 -9.49 5.60
N GLU A 27 30.37 -10.41 5.09
CA GLU A 27 29.38 -10.16 4.05
C GLU A 27 28.16 -9.45 4.63
N MET A 28 27.76 -9.81 5.87
CA MET A 28 26.65 -9.17 6.58
C MET A 28 26.91 -7.67 6.78
N LYS A 29 28.15 -7.26 7.06
CA LYS A 29 28.51 -5.85 7.19
C LYS A 29 28.27 -5.10 5.87
N SER A 30 28.73 -5.64 4.73
CA SER A 30 28.49 -5.04 3.42
C SER A 30 26.99 -4.95 3.09
N LEU A 31 26.21 -5.99 3.40
CA LEU A 31 24.78 -6.01 3.20
C LEU A 31 24.07 -4.93 4.05
N VAL A 32 24.43 -4.80 5.33
CA VAL A 32 23.86 -3.76 6.20
C VAL A 32 24.17 -2.36 5.67
N GLU A 33 25.38 -2.10 5.18
CA GLU A 33 25.75 -0.82 4.58
C GLU A 33 24.88 -0.51 3.35
N GLN A 34 24.61 -1.48 2.48
CA GLN A 34 23.75 -1.33 1.32
C GLN A 34 22.28 -1.08 1.72
N LEU A 35 21.77 -1.82 2.72
CA LEU A 35 20.43 -1.62 3.25
C LEU A 35 20.27 -0.26 3.96
N MET A 36 21.35 0.25 4.56
CA MET A 36 21.38 1.60 5.13
C MET A 36 21.30 2.68 4.06
N MET A 37 22.04 2.53 2.95
CA MET A 37 21.96 3.46 1.81
C MET A 37 20.55 3.51 1.22
N ARG A 38 19.81 2.41 1.24
CA ARG A 38 18.41 2.33 0.80
C ARG A 38 17.40 2.79 1.88
N GLY A 39 17.87 3.19 3.09
CA GLY A 39 17.00 3.62 4.19
C GLY A 39 16.20 2.51 4.86
N ILE A 40 16.47 1.25 4.55
CA ILE A 40 15.80 0.07 5.10
C ILE A 40 16.26 -0.16 6.55
N ILE A 41 17.56 -0.05 6.79
CA ILE A 41 18.17 -0.17 8.12
C ILE A 41 18.74 1.19 8.57
N ARG A 42 18.70 1.44 9.87
CA ARG A 42 19.37 2.57 10.49
C ARG A 42 20.21 2.11 11.67
N TYR A 43 21.34 2.78 11.85
CA TYR A 43 22.19 2.60 13.02
C TYR A 43 21.51 3.19 14.26
N ARG A 44 21.50 2.45 15.35
CA ARG A 44 21.10 2.93 16.66
C ARG A 44 22.34 3.05 17.53
N ALA A 45 22.79 4.28 17.82
CA ALA A 45 23.80 4.50 18.84
C ALA A 45 23.27 3.96 20.17
N GLY A 46 24.05 3.11 20.83
CA GLY A 46 23.71 2.62 22.16
C GLY A 46 23.41 3.81 23.07
N ALA A 47 22.28 3.79 23.76
CA ALA A 47 21.87 4.85 24.66
C ALA A 47 22.86 4.94 25.83
N SER A 48 23.84 5.82 25.71
CA SER A 48 24.62 6.30 26.84
C SER A 48 23.81 7.40 27.56
N GLY A 49 22.82 6.98 28.31
CA GLY A 49 21.96 7.82 29.14
C GLY A 49 21.89 7.26 30.54
N GLY A 50 23.02 7.21 31.24
CA GLY A 50 23.10 6.90 32.64
C GLY A 50 24.46 7.37 33.13
N GLU A 51 24.51 8.26 34.14
CA GLU A 51 25.70 8.57 34.88
C GLU A 51 26.33 7.27 35.40
N TYR A 52 27.38 6.79 34.74
CA TYR A 52 28.26 5.75 35.28
C TYR A 52 29.58 6.39 35.63
N SER A 53 29.82 6.48 36.94
CA SER A 53 31.12 6.68 37.52
C SER A 53 31.93 5.38 37.45
N GLY A 54 33.10 5.40 36.82
CA GLY A 54 34.27 4.57 37.16
C GLY A 54 34.40 3.22 36.45
N ASP A 55 35.47 3.10 35.67
CA ASP A 55 36.33 1.92 35.50
C ASP A 55 35.76 0.63 34.90
N ASP A 56 35.14 0.71 33.71
CA ASP A 56 35.07 -0.45 32.76
C ASP A 56 35.05 0.08 31.32
N GLU A 57 36.22 0.45 30.81
CA GLU A 57 36.39 1.01 29.44
C GLU A 57 36.50 -0.02 28.32
N GLU A 58 36.19 -1.28 28.52
CA GLU A 58 36.34 -2.34 27.50
C GLU A 58 35.09 -3.21 27.21
N ALA A 59 33.89 -2.79 27.59
CA ALA A 59 32.70 -3.41 27.00
C ALA A 59 32.50 -2.85 25.59
N ALA A 60 32.85 -3.63 24.60
CA ALA A 60 32.56 -3.37 23.18
C ALA A 60 31.12 -2.86 23.07
N ARG A 61 30.95 -1.60 22.64
CA ARG A 61 29.62 -1.03 22.33
C ARG A 61 29.12 -1.79 21.12
N ASP A 62 28.28 -2.79 21.34
CA ASP A 62 27.63 -3.53 20.26
C ASP A 62 26.89 -2.54 19.37
N GLU A 63 27.34 -2.46 18.13
CA GLU A 63 26.66 -1.69 17.09
C GLU A 63 25.29 -2.33 16.88
N LEU A 64 24.22 -1.57 17.12
CA LEU A 64 22.85 -2.06 16.96
C LEU A 64 22.20 -1.44 15.71
N TYR A 65 21.50 -2.26 14.98
CA TYR A 65 20.84 -1.92 13.75
C TYR A 65 19.33 -2.14 13.87
N GLN A 66 18.53 -1.25 13.31
CA GLN A 66 17.08 -1.34 13.34
C GLN A 66 16.52 -1.27 11.93
N PHE A 67 15.61 -2.17 11.60
CA PHE A 67 14.83 -2.09 10.37
C PHE A 67 13.77 -1.00 10.49
N HIS A 68 13.81 -0.03 9.60
CA HIS A 68 12.79 1.00 9.40
C HIS A 68 11.94 0.71 8.17
N PHE A 69 11.59 -0.55 8.00
CA PHE A 69 10.95 -1.06 6.80
C PHE A 69 10.01 -2.21 7.19
N VAL A 70 8.88 -2.31 6.50
CA VAL A 70 7.97 -3.44 6.57
C VAL A 70 7.79 -3.99 5.16
N GLY A 71 8.05 -5.29 4.98
CA GLY A 71 7.98 -5.95 3.68
C GLY A 71 9.02 -7.03 3.50
N LEU A 72 9.35 -7.34 2.26
CA LEU A 72 10.29 -8.36 1.84
C LEU A 72 11.58 -7.73 1.30
N VAL A 73 12.71 -8.29 1.65
CA VAL A 73 14.02 -7.98 1.06
C VAL A 73 14.65 -9.29 0.61
N MET A 74 14.83 -9.48 -0.69
CA MET A 74 15.53 -10.63 -1.26
C MET A 74 16.98 -10.23 -1.52
N VAL A 75 17.90 -11.04 -1.01
CA VAL A 75 19.34 -10.84 -1.17
C VAL A 75 20.00 -12.18 -1.42
N ARG A 76 20.62 -12.38 -2.57
CA ARG A 76 21.29 -13.66 -2.93
C ARG A 76 20.37 -14.86 -2.64
N ASP A 77 20.75 -15.71 -1.69
CA ASP A 77 20.02 -16.92 -1.29
C ASP A 77 19.14 -16.75 -0.03
N ALA A 78 18.97 -15.51 0.44
CA ALA A 78 18.21 -15.19 1.63
C ALA A 78 17.03 -14.26 1.34
N VAL A 79 15.95 -14.46 2.09
CA VAL A 79 14.78 -13.57 2.13
C VAL A 79 14.59 -13.04 3.55
N ILE A 80 14.63 -11.73 3.69
CA ILE A 80 14.33 -11.06 4.95
C ILE A 80 12.85 -10.66 4.91
N VAL A 81 12.07 -11.17 5.84
CA VAL A 81 10.68 -10.78 6.07
C VAL A 81 10.64 -9.81 7.24
N SER A 82 10.55 -8.52 6.94
CA SER A 82 10.43 -7.48 7.96
C SER A 82 8.96 -7.22 8.26
N TYR A 83 8.54 -7.50 9.49
CA TYR A 83 7.15 -7.39 9.92
C TYR A 83 6.91 -6.22 10.86
N PRO A 84 5.65 -5.72 10.97
CA PRO A 84 5.31 -4.55 11.75
C PRO A 84 5.65 -4.67 13.22
N LYS A 85 6.05 -3.55 13.84
CA LYS A 85 6.47 -3.47 15.25
C LYS A 85 5.39 -3.78 16.28
N TYR A 86 4.11 -3.79 15.89
CA TYR A 86 3.02 -4.08 16.82
C TYR A 86 2.90 -5.57 17.19
N PHE A 87 3.53 -6.48 16.44
CA PHE A 87 3.75 -7.87 16.83
C PHE A 87 4.84 -7.93 17.91
N ARG A 88 4.43 -7.96 19.17
CA ARG A 88 5.35 -7.92 20.32
C ARG A 88 5.61 -9.26 20.94
N ASP A 89 4.54 -10.01 21.16
CA ASP A 89 4.54 -11.18 22.01
C ASP A 89 4.87 -12.46 21.23
N HIS A 90 4.63 -12.45 19.91
CA HIS A 90 4.93 -13.55 19.00
C HIS A 90 5.30 -13.06 17.60
N GLU A 91 5.90 -13.92 16.82
CA GLU A 91 6.11 -13.67 15.39
C GLU A 91 4.78 -13.84 14.65
N PRO A 92 4.53 -13.05 13.59
CA PRO A 92 3.29 -13.17 12.82
C PRO A 92 3.17 -14.55 12.15
N SER A 93 1.94 -15.05 12.05
CA SER A 93 1.64 -16.23 11.25
C SER A 93 1.74 -15.94 9.75
N ASP A 94 1.78 -16.99 8.92
CA ASP A 94 1.77 -16.82 7.47
C ASP A 94 0.52 -16.05 6.99
N ASN A 95 -0.63 -16.26 7.61
CA ASN A 95 -1.86 -15.51 7.29
C ASN A 95 -1.75 -14.03 7.65
N ASP A 96 -1.09 -13.68 8.77
CA ASP A 96 -0.85 -12.29 9.15
C ASP A 96 0.10 -11.61 8.14
N LEU A 97 1.13 -12.33 7.72
CA LEU A 97 2.09 -11.82 6.72
C LEU A 97 1.44 -11.66 5.34
N GLU A 98 0.64 -12.63 4.91
CA GLU A 98 -0.14 -12.53 3.67
C GLU A 98 -1.05 -11.29 3.69
N LEU A 99 -1.77 -11.08 4.81
CA LEU A 99 -2.63 -9.90 4.98
C LEU A 99 -1.82 -8.60 4.87
N ILE A 100 -0.64 -8.52 5.52
CA ILE A 100 0.24 -7.36 5.45
C ILE A 100 0.72 -7.14 4.00
N MET A 101 1.11 -8.20 3.29
CA MET A 101 1.53 -8.08 1.89
C MET A 101 0.39 -7.59 0.99
N ARG A 102 -0.84 -8.08 1.17
CA ARG A 102 -2.02 -7.60 0.44
C ARG A 102 -2.31 -6.12 0.70
N VAL A 103 -2.13 -5.67 1.94
CA VAL A 103 -2.31 -4.25 2.31
C VAL A 103 -1.23 -3.38 1.70
N LEU A 104 0.03 -3.79 1.76
CA LEU A 104 1.16 -3.14 1.08
C LEU A 104 0.92 -3.03 -0.43
N LYS A 105 0.41 -4.09 -1.02
CA LYS A 105 0.06 -4.18 -2.44
C LYS A 105 -1.00 -3.14 -2.83
N ARG A 106 -2.07 -3.03 -2.05
CA ARG A 106 -3.17 -2.10 -2.32
C ARG A 106 -2.74 -0.64 -2.22
N ASP A 107 -1.91 -0.25 -1.26
CA ASP A 107 -1.46 1.14 -1.05
C ASP A 107 -0.60 1.70 -2.19
N GLY A 108 -0.34 0.90 -3.20
CA GLY A 108 0.51 1.31 -4.33
C GLY A 108 2.00 1.15 -4.02
N GLY A 109 2.33 0.40 -2.97
CA GLY A 109 3.63 -0.23 -2.88
C GLY A 109 3.97 -0.95 -4.18
N PHE A 110 2.92 -1.30 -4.94
CA PHE A 110 2.94 -1.96 -6.24
C PHE A 110 2.23 -1.21 -7.36
N ALA A 111 1.59 -0.06 -7.12
CA ALA A 111 0.94 0.70 -8.19
C ALA A 111 2.00 1.21 -9.16
N ILE A 112 2.38 0.32 -10.05
CA ILE A 112 3.28 0.56 -11.17
C ILE A 112 2.77 1.73 -12.02
N SER A 113 1.46 1.88 -12.14
CA SER A 113 0.84 2.97 -12.89
C SER A 113 1.13 4.37 -12.34
N SER A 114 1.26 4.55 -11.02
CA SER A 114 1.57 5.88 -10.45
C SER A 114 3.08 6.17 -10.41
N ARG A 115 3.94 5.12 -10.39
CA ARG A 115 5.39 5.26 -10.37
C ARG A 115 6.06 5.22 -11.74
N LEU A 116 5.34 4.79 -12.78
CA LEU A 116 5.79 4.87 -14.17
C LEU A 116 6.04 6.33 -14.63
N TYR A 117 5.44 7.30 -13.94
CA TYR A 117 5.51 8.72 -14.27
C TYR A 117 6.31 9.59 -13.29
N ASP A 118 6.83 8.99 -12.20
CA ASP A 118 7.64 9.72 -11.22
C ASP A 118 9.13 9.40 -11.46
N ASP A 119 9.83 10.34 -12.09
CA ASP A 119 11.24 10.23 -12.57
C ASP A 119 12.30 10.17 -11.44
N GLY A 120 11.95 9.79 -10.20
CA GLY A 120 12.79 9.84 -9.00
C GLY A 120 13.17 8.49 -8.39
N GLU A 121 14.39 8.05 -8.62
CA GLU A 121 15.27 7.29 -7.71
C GLU A 121 14.98 5.82 -7.32
N ARG A 122 13.95 5.12 -7.83
CA ARG A 122 13.73 3.68 -7.51
C ARG A 122 13.43 2.81 -8.75
N ALA A 123 14.00 3.17 -9.89
CA ALA A 123 13.78 2.46 -11.17
C ALA A 123 14.35 1.02 -11.22
N ASP A 124 15.21 0.63 -10.26
CA ASP A 124 15.99 -0.60 -10.32
C ASP A 124 15.44 -1.78 -9.53
N ASP A 125 14.25 -1.66 -8.92
CA ASP A 125 13.71 -2.76 -8.11
C ASP A 125 12.90 -3.74 -8.96
N ARG A 126 13.50 -4.90 -9.29
CA ARG A 126 12.90 -5.92 -10.15
C ARG A 126 11.70 -6.63 -9.51
N LEU A 127 11.65 -6.76 -8.20
CA LEU A 127 10.59 -7.53 -7.53
C LEU A 127 9.18 -6.94 -7.78
N PRO A 128 8.95 -5.62 -7.67
CA PRO A 128 7.67 -5.02 -8.06
C PRO A 128 7.30 -5.26 -9.54
N VAL A 129 8.28 -5.26 -10.44
CA VAL A 129 8.05 -5.50 -11.87
C VAL A 129 7.64 -6.95 -12.13
N MET A 130 8.31 -7.92 -11.48
CA MET A 130 7.95 -9.34 -11.55
C MET A 130 6.52 -9.59 -11.09
N LEU A 131 6.14 -8.98 -9.97
CA LEU A 131 4.80 -9.12 -9.43
C LEU A 131 3.75 -8.53 -10.35
N ALA A 132 3.99 -7.37 -10.90
CA ALA A 132 3.07 -6.73 -11.81
C ALA A 132 2.85 -7.53 -13.11
N LEU A 133 3.91 -8.14 -13.64
CA LEU A 133 3.80 -9.03 -14.79
C LEU A 133 2.91 -10.24 -14.47
N LEU A 134 3.10 -10.88 -13.31
CA LEU A 134 2.29 -12.01 -12.87
C LEU A 134 0.84 -11.63 -12.59
N GLU A 135 0.59 -10.46 -12.01
CA GLU A 135 -0.76 -9.94 -11.78
C GLU A 135 -1.49 -9.62 -13.07
N LEU A 136 -0.80 -8.94 -13.99
CA LEU A 136 -1.36 -8.61 -15.29
C LEU A 136 -1.71 -9.88 -16.06
N TYR A 137 -0.88 -10.92 -15.94
CA TYR A 137 -1.18 -12.24 -16.46
C TYR A 137 -2.43 -12.86 -15.81
N GLY A 138 -2.57 -12.76 -14.50
CA GLY A 138 -3.76 -13.25 -13.78
C GLY A 138 -5.05 -12.53 -14.18
N GLU A 139 -4.98 -11.24 -14.53
CA GLU A 139 -6.13 -10.43 -14.93
C GLU A 139 -6.50 -10.59 -16.43
N TYR A 140 -5.51 -10.54 -17.32
CA TYR A 140 -5.73 -10.48 -18.77
C TYR A 140 -5.27 -11.75 -19.51
N GLY A 141 -4.57 -12.66 -18.87
CA GLY A 141 -3.96 -13.83 -19.49
C GLY A 141 -2.66 -13.50 -20.23
N GLU A 142 -2.25 -14.42 -21.09
CA GLU A 142 -1.02 -14.29 -21.87
C GLU A 142 -1.10 -13.17 -22.91
N TYR A 143 -0.03 -12.40 -23.06
CA TYR A 143 0.14 -11.55 -24.24
C TYR A 143 0.06 -12.41 -25.50
N SER A 144 -0.77 -12.04 -26.45
CA SER A 144 -0.94 -12.81 -27.67
C SER A 144 -1.25 -11.92 -28.86
N ASN A 145 -0.65 -12.25 -29.99
CA ASN A 145 -0.97 -11.71 -31.29
C ASN A 145 -1.78 -12.72 -32.12
N TYR A 146 -2.44 -12.24 -33.14
CA TYR A 146 -3.30 -13.04 -33.96
C TYR A 146 -2.88 -12.93 -35.41
N VAL A 147 -2.96 -14.07 -36.13
CA VAL A 147 -2.71 -14.15 -37.56
C VAL A 147 -3.97 -14.65 -38.27
N GLU A 148 -4.11 -14.27 -39.53
CA GLU A 148 -5.19 -14.76 -40.35
C GLU A 148 -4.79 -16.11 -40.92
N GLY A 149 -5.36 -17.18 -40.36
CA GLY A 149 -5.27 -18.53 -40.92
C GLY A 149 -6.25 -18.72 -42.05
N ARG A 150 -5.86 -19.50 -43.04
CA ARG A 150 -6.69 -19.84 -44.23
C ARG A 150 -6.76 -21.34 -44.40
N GLU A 151 -7.96 -21.80 -44.68
CA GLU A 151 -8.26 -23.23 -44.88
C GLU A 151 -9.28 -23.41 -45.96
N THR A 152 -9.11 -24.43 -46.80
CA THR A 152 -10.15 -24.86 -47.73
C THR A 152 -11.21 -25.65 -46.96
N ASN A 153 -12.47 -25.25 -47.06
CA ASN A 153 -13.61 -25.82 -46.34
C ASN A 153 -13.45 -25.80 -44.81
N GLY A 154 -12.71 -24.81 -44.25
CA GLY A 154 -12.55 -24.61 -42.83
C GLY A 154 -13.76 -24.01 -42.14
N SER A 155 -13.69 -23.86 -40.80
CA SER A 155 -14.78 -23.36 -39.97
C SER A 155 -14.90 -21.81 -39.91
N GLY A 156 -14.06 -21.07 -40.64
CA GLY A 156 -14.01 -19.61 -40.65
C GLY A 156 -15.00 -18.94 -41.59
N ALA A 157 -14.94 -17.62 -41.68
CA ALA A 157 -15.73 -16.86 -42.64
C ALA A 157 -15.24 -17.13 -44.08
N ILE A 158 -16.19 -17.30 -45.05
CA ILE A 158 -15.83 -17.58 -46.43
C ILE A 158 -15.19 -16.33 -47.06
N ASP A 159 -14.02 -16.53 -47.69
CA ASP A 159 -13.37 -15.56 -48.55
C ASP A 159 -13.89 -15.74 -49.98
N TRP A 160 -14.99 -15.07 -50.30
CA TRP A 160 -15.62 -15.18 -51.61
C TRP A 160 -14.71 -14.75 -52.77
N ASN A 161 -13.85 -13.76 -52.56
CA ASN A 161 -12.95 -13.29 -53.62
C ASN A 161 -11.96 -14.40 -54.03
N ARG A 162 -11.42 -15.11 -53.04
CA ARG A 162 -10.52 -16.23 -53.31
C ARG A 162 -11.25 -17.47 -53.78
N THR A 163 -12.38 -17.80 -53.16
CA THR A 163 -13.21 -18.93 -53.55
C THR A 163 -13.53 -18.84 -55.03
N ILE A 164 -13.94 -17.68 -55.53
CA ILE A 164 -14.26 -17.45 -56.94
C ILE A 164 -12.99 -17.48 -57.81
N GLY A 165 -11.86 -17.02 -57.31
CA GLY A 165 -10.60 -16.95 -58.06
C GLY A 165 -9.84 -18.28 -58.12
N GLU A 166 -9.98 -19.14 -57.13
CA GLU A 166 -9.16 -20.35 -56.97
C GLU A 166 -9.93 -21.65 -57.26
N HIS A 167 -11.29 -21.62 -57.13
CA HIS A 167 -12.13 -22.81 -57.34
C HIS A 167 -13.05 -22.65 -58.52
N LEU A 168 -13.22 -23.74 -59.29
CA LEU A 168 -14.15 -23.78 -60.43
C LEU A 168 -15.56 -24.12 -59.93
N PRO A 169 -16.57 -23.30 -60.21
CA PRO A 169 -17.93 -23.63 -59.83
C PRO A 169 -18.53 -24.75 -60.73
N ILE A 170 -19.39 -25.58 -60.14
CA ILE A 170 -20.24 -26.46 -60.82
C ILE A 170 -21.47 -25.66 -61.30
N LEU A 171 -21.84 -25.77 -62.57
CA LEU A 171 -23.04 -25.11 -63.07
C LEU A 171 -24.25 -26.01 -62.79
N SER A 172 -25.16 -25.55 -61.95
CA SER A 172 -26.47 -26.18 -61.71
C SER A 172 -27.56 -25.19 -62.13
N ASP A 173 -28.36 -25.59 -63.13
CA ASP A 173 -29.42 -24.75 -63.75
C ASP A 173 -28.93 -23.32 -64.14
N GLY A 174 -27.70 -23.24 -64.68
CA GLY A 174 -27.10 -21.99 -65.12
C GLY A 174 -26.57 -21.11 -64.00
N ARG A 175 -26.57 -21.57 -62.74
CA ARG A 175 -26.05 -20.87 -61.60
C ARG A 175 -24.74 -21.48 -61.10
N PRO A 176 -23.73 -20.71 -60.78
CA PRO A 176 -22.50 -21.23 -60.22
C PRO A 176 -22.70 -21.70 -58.77
N VAL A 177 -22.33 -22.94 -58.48
CA VAL A 177 -22.34 -23.57 -57.18
C VAL A 177 -20.92 -23.97 -56.84
N TYR A 178 -20.39 -23.47 -55.74
CA TYR A 178 -19.06 -23.81 -55.22
C TYR A 178 -19.21 -24.94 -54.21
N THR A 179 -18.41 -25.97 -54.32
CA THR A 179 -18.34 -27.12 -53.40
C THR A 179 -17.13 -27.04 -52.49
N GLU A 180 -16.19 -26.19 -52.86
CA GLU A 180 -15.01 -25.86 -52.05
C GLU A 180 -14.97 -24.37 -51.81
N PHE A 181 -14.69 -23.98 -50.57
CA PHE A 181 -14.69 -22.60 -50.12
C PHE A 181 -13.35 -22.28 -49.44
N GLU A 182 -12.72 -21.19 -49.84
CA GLU A 182 -11.63 -20.62 -49.04
C GLU A 182 -12.22 -19.88 -47.82
N THR A 183 -11.75 -20.24 -46.62
CA THR A 183 -12.21 -19.67 -45.38
C THR A 183 -11.06 -18.94 -44.66
N ARG A 184 -11.41 -17.86 -43.96
CA ARG A 184 -10.48 -17.09 -43.12
C ARG A 184 -10.88 -17.27 -41.69
N LYS A 185 -9.90 -17.56 -40.83
CA LYS A 185 -10.08 -17.67 -39.39
C LYS A 185 -8.95 -16.94 -38.71
N THR A 186 -9.29 -16.10 -37.73
CA THR A 186 -8.28 -15.49 -36.86
C THR A 186 -7.76 -16.55 -35.89
N LEU A 187 -6.49 -16.83 -35.95
CA LEU A 187 -5.79 -17.79 -35.09
C LEU A 187 -4.80 -17.06 -34.20
N ARG A 188 -4.63 -17.54 -32.99
CA ARG A 188 -3.59 -17.08 -32.13
C ARG A 188 -2.24 -17.49 -32.73
N ASP A 189 -1.30 -16.53 -32.79
CA ASP A 189 0.06 -16.80 -33.26
C ASP A 189 0.93 -17.32 -32.12
N GLU A 190 1.01 -18.65 -32.01
CA GLU A 190 1.84 -19.32 -31.00
C GLU A 190 3.34 -19.14 -31.26
N SER A 191 3.73 -18.74 -32.47
CA SER A 191 5.12 -18.51 -32.88
C SER A 191 5.56 -17.06 -32.73
N ASP A 192 4.63 -16.18 -32.35
CA ASP A 192 4.92 -14.75 -32.17
C ASP A 192 6.02 -14.55 -31.12
N TYR A 193 6.98 -13.71 -31.47
CA TYR A 193 8.15 -13.49 -30.65
C TYR A 193 7.83 -12.90 -29.27
N ILE A 194 6.95 -11.91 -29.22
CA ILE A 194 6.58 -11.24 -27.95
C ILE A 194 5.72 -12.16 -27.08
N THR A 195 4.84 -12.96 -27.68
CA THR A 195 4.08 -13.99 -26.97
C THR A 195 5.01 -14.98 -26.25
N ARG A 196 6.01 -15.50 -26.98
CA ARG A 196 7.00 -16.45 -26.44
C ARG A 196 7.87 -15.81 -25.35
N LEU A 197 8.36 -14.59 -25.60
CA LEU A 197 9.16 -13.82 -24.62
C LEU A 197 8.37 -13.60 -23.33
N HIS A 198 7.11 -13.16 -23.43
CA HIS A 198 6.24 -12.96 -22.27
C HIS A 198 6.05 -14.25 -21.46
N ARG A 199 5.82 -15.39 -22.11
CA ARG A 199 5.72 -16.70 -21.46
C ARG A 199 7.02 -17.08 -20.71
N ALA A 200 8.17 -16.88 -21.35
CA ALA A 200 9.47 -17.18 -20.77
C ALA A 200 9.73 -16.31 -19.52
N VAL A 201 9.47 -15.01 -19.62
CA VAL A 201 9.62 -14.07 -18.50
C VAL A 201 8.67 -14.41 -17.34
N LEU A 202 7.39 -14.71 -17.61
CA LEU A 202 6.44 -15.10 -16.56
C LEU A 202 6.87 -16.37 -15.84
N THR A 203 7.37 -17.37 -16.59
CA THR A 203 7.89 -18.61 -16.02
C THR A 203 9.13 -18.36 -15.16
N GLU A 204 10.05 -17.50 -15.61
CA GLU A 204 11.24 -17.13 -14.85
C GLU A 204 10.87 -16.40 -13.56
N CYS A 205 9.98 -15.40 -13.63
CA CYS A 205 9.49 -14.65 -12.46
C CYS A 205 8.83 -15.58 -11.45
N SER A 206 7.91 -16.43 -11.88
CA SER A 206 7.22 -17.38 -11.01
C SER A 206 8.17 -18.36 -10.32
N ARG A 207 9.13 -18.89 -11.07
CA ARG A 207 10.16 -19.81 -10.57
C ARG A 207 11.04 -19.15 -9.52
N GLU A 208 11.44 -17.89 -9.73
CA GLU A 208 12.25 -17.15 -8.79
C GLU A 208 11.50 -16.93 -7.45
N LEU A 209 10.23 -16.50 -7.48
CA LEU A 209 9.41 -16.30 -6.29
C LEU A 209 9.13 -17.63 -5.56
N HIS A 210 8.88 -18.69 -6.29
CA HIS A 210 8.68 -20.04 -5.74
C HIS A 210 9.96 -20.55 -5.05
N ASN A 211 11.11 -20.41 -5.68
CA ASN A 211 12.40 -20.78 -5.10
C ASN A 211 12.75 -19.96 -3.85
N ALA A 212 12.31 -18.71 -3.81
CA ALA A 212 12.37 -17.86 -2.62
C ALA A 212 11.36 -18.28 -1.53
N GLY A 213 10.36 -19.08 -1.90
CA GLY A 213 9.28 -19.53 -1.03
C GLY A 213 8.37 -18.39 -0.56
N ILE A 214 8.24 -17.31 -1.34
CA ILE A 214 7.41 -16.15 -1.02
C ILE A 214 6.11 -16.06 -1.83
N ASP A 215 5.92 -16.96 -2.78
CA ASP A 215 4.71 -17.13 -3.58
C ASP A 215 3.45 -17.21 -2.71
N GLY A 216 3.46 -18.05 -1.67
CA GLY A 216 2.36 -18.14 -0.71
C GLY A 216 2.07 -16.83 0.05
N LEU A 217 3.12 -16.09 0.45
CA LEU A 217 2.95 -14.79 1.14
C LEU A 217 2.37 -13.71 0.21
N LEU A 218 2.54 -13.88 -1.10
CA LEU A 218 2.08 -12.94 -2.13
C LEU A 218 0.75 -13.37 -2.76
N SER A 219 0.18 -14.51 -2.32
CA SER A 219 -1.04 -15.11 -2.87
C SER A 219 -0.94 -15.33 -4.38
N LEU A 220 0.21 -15.82 -4.86
CA LEU A 220 0.47 -16.09 -6.25
C LEU A 220 0.41 -17.58 -6.55
N ASP A 221 -0.26 -17.93 -7.65
CA ASP A 221 -0.21 -19.28 -8.21
C ASP A 221 1.09 -19.51 -8.98
N GLU A 222 1.58 -20.74 -8.97
CA GLU A 222 2.74 -21.12 -9.77
C GLU A 222 2.39 -21.07 -11.27
N VAL A 223 3.21 -20.37 -12.05
CA VAL A 223 3.03 -20.17 -13.49
C VAL A 223 4.17 -20.84 -14.25
N TRP A 224 3.85 -21.80 -15.12
CA TRP A 224 4.78 -22.46 -16.02
C TRP A 224 4.21 -22.47 -17.45
N LEU A 225 4.71 -21.59 -18.32
CA LEU A 225 4.19 -21.37 -19.67
C LEU A 225 5.20 -21.70 -20.78
N SER A 226 6.50 -21.76 -20.44
CA SER A 226 7.56 -21.95 -21.41
C SER A 226 8.77 -22.64 -20.78
N ASP A 227 9.44 -23.48 -21.59
CA ASP A 227 10.76 -24.05 -21.28
C ASP A 227 11.91 -23.22 -21.89
N GLU A 228 11.59 -22.14 -22.60
CA GLU A 228 12.58 -21.27 -23.24
C GLU A 228 13.28 -20.38 -22.19
N ASP A 229 14.58 -20.25 -22.33
CA ASP A 229 15.37 -19.34 -21.53
C ASP A 229 15.22 -17.91 -22.07
N VAL A 230 15.01 -16.95 -21.18
CA VAL A 230 14.90 -15.51 -21.53
C VAL A 230 16.15 -15.03 -22.28
N ASP A 231 17.34 -15.53 -21.93
CA ASP A 231 18.60 -15.17 -22.58
C ASP A 231 18.68 -15.65 -24.06
N SER A 232 17.84 -16.62 -24.46
CA SER A 232 17.76 -17.10 -25.84
C SER A 232 17.10 -16.12 -26.80
N PHE A 233 16.42 -15.09 -26.30
CA PHE A 233 15.68 -14.12 -27.13
C PHE A 233 16.54 -13.00 -27.71
N GLY A 234 17.79 -12.87 -27.34
CA GLY A 234 18.74 -11.91 -27.89
C GLY A 234 19.33 -10.98 -26.84
N ASP A 235 20.14 -10.03 -27.31
CA ASP A 235 20.75 -8.99 -26.47
C ASP A 235 19.77 -7.82 -26.20
N ALA A 236 20.17 -6.93 -25.29
CA ALA A 236 19.34 -5.79 -24.88
C ALA A 236 18.91 -4.90 -26.06
N GLU A 237 19.79 -4.64 -27.02
CA GLU A 237 19.48 -3.80 -28.19
C GLU A 237 18.43 -4.45 -29.10
N ALA A 238 18.55 -5.75 -29.34
CA ALA A 238 17.58 -6.51 -30.13
C ALA A 238 16.22 -6.60 -29.44
N LEU A 239 16.20 -6.82 -28.11
CA LEU A 239 14.99 -6.85 -27.30
C LEU A 239 14.27 -5.50 -27.33
N GLU A 240 14.99 -4.41 -27.05
CA GLU A 240 14.44 -3.05 -27.06
C GLU A 240 13.84 -2.70 -28.44
N TRP A 241 14.56 -3.01 -29.52
CA TRP A 241 14.07 -2.77 -30.88
C TRP A 241 12.76 -3.52 -31.17
N ARG A 242 12.65 -4.78 -30.74
CA ARG A 242 11.46 -5.60 -30.96
C ARG A 242 10.28 -5.11 -30.12
N LEU A 243 10.50 -4.78 -28.84
CA LEU A 243 9.47 -4.23 -27.97
C LEU A 243 8.95 -2.88 -28.48
N ASN A 244 9.82 -1.99 -28.94
CA ASN A 244 9.44 -0.71 -29.51
C ASN A 244 8.63 -0.85 -30.82
N ARG A 245 9.01 -1.81 -31.66
CA ARG A 245 8.29 -2.12 -32.88
C ARG A 245 6.87 -2.63 -32.57
N GLU A 246 6.76 -3.51 -31.59
CA GLU A 246 5.47 -4.06 -31.16
C GLU A 246 4.59 -2.97 -30.55
N ARG A 247 5.16 -2.15 -29.66
CA ARG A 247 4.47 -1.02 -29.03
C ARG A 247 3.84 -0.07 -30.05
N ALA A 248 4.51 0.18 -31.17
CA ALA A 248 4.00 1.04 -32.24
C ALA A 248 2.75 0.49 -32.94
N SER A 249 2.46 -0.81 -32.82
CA SER A 249 1.32 -1.50 -33.43
C SER A 249 0.18 -1.80 -32.45
N GLN A 250 0.38 -1.58 -31.15
CA GLN A 250 -0.61 -1.89 -30.11
C GLN A 250 -1.42 -0.69 -29.68
N PHE A 251 -2.68 -0.93 -29.31
CA PHE A 251 -3.65 0.09 -28.88
C PHE A 251 -4.35 -0.28 -27.57
N ALA A 252 -4.20 -1.52 -27.09
CA ALA A 252 -4.79 -1.98 -25.84
C ALA A 252 -3.88 -1.57 -24.67
N ASP A 253 -4.42 -0.83 -23.68
CA ASP A 253 -3.65 -0.29 -22.55
C ASP A 253 -2.91 -1.38 -21.79
N TRP A 254 -3.54 -2.52 -21.51
CA TRP A 254 -2.89 -3.63 -20.80
C TRP A 254 -1.72 -4.24 -21.60
N LYS A 255 -1.81 -4.28 -22.94
CA LYS A 255 -0.71 -4.74 -23.79
C LYS A 255 0.46 -3.78 -23.78
N LEU A 256 0.17 -2.46 -23.84
CA LEU A 256 1.20 -1.42 -23.73
C LEU A 256 1.90 -1.49 -22.38
N LEU A 257 1.13 -1.66 -21.30
CA LEU A 257 1.68 -1.85 -19.94
C LEU A 257 2.54 -3.11 -19.85
N THR A 258 2.10 -4.24 -20.43
CA THR A 258 2.90 -5.47 -20.49
C THR A 258 4.24 -5.25 -21.18
N LEU A 259 4.24 -4.53 -22.31
CA LEU A 259 5.48 -4.23 -23.04
C LEU A 259 6.42 -3.33 -22.23
N ASP A 260 5.91 -2.34 -21.52
CA ASP A 260 6.70 -1.47 -20.64
C ASP A 260 7.31 -2.26 -19.45
N LEU A 261 6.54 -3.20 -18.88
CA LEU A 261 7.02 -4.06 -17.81
C LEU A 261 8.08 -5.06 -18.29
N LEU A 262 7.89 -5.65 -19.48
CA LEU A 262 8.89 -6.52 -20.10
C LEU A 262 10.19 -5.77 -20.34
N GLU A 263 10.13 -4.56 -20.89
CA GLU A 263 11.32 -3.73 -21.12
C GLU A 263 12.08 -3.45 -19.82
N ARG A 264 11.37 -3.01 -18.76
CA ARG A 264 12.00 -2.78 -17.44
C ARG A 264 12.60 -4.03 -16.83
N TYR A 265 11.89 -5.16 -16.93
CA TYR A 265 12.41 -6.45 -16.44
C TYR A 265 13.70 -6.84 -17.14
N LEU A 266 13.74 -6.72 -18.46
CA LEU A 266 14.87 -7.13 -19.30
C LEU A 266 16.07 -6.18 -19.18
N LEU A 267 15.84 -4.85 -19.19
CA LEU A 267 16.91 -3.86 -19.04
C LEU A 267 17.53 -3.87 -17.64
N GLY A 268 16.76 -4.21 -16.61
CA GLY A 268 17.29 -4.38 -15.26
C GLY A 268 18.23 -5.59 -15.11
N ARG A 269 18.27 -6.51 -16.08
CA ARG A 269 19.20 -7.66 -16.07
C ARG A 269 20.63 -7.29 -16.48
N ASP A 270 20.79 -6.30 -17.36
CA ASP A 270 22.04 -5.94 -17.99
C ASP A 270 22.86 -4.87 -17.25
N SER A 271 22.35 -4.35 -16.13
CA SER A 271 23.14 -3.40 -15.34
C SER A 271 24.38 -4.09 -14.79
N GLU A 272 25.55 -3.70 -15.31
CA GLU A 272 26.87 -4.29 -14.99
C GLU A 272 27.31 -4.12 -13.53
N VAL A 273 26.53 -3.47 -12.70
CA VAL A 273 26.77 -3.35 -11.26
C VAL A 273 26.16 -4.56 -10.55
N ARG A 274 26.77 -5.72 -10.75
CA ARG A 274 26.48 -6.97 -10.03
C ARG A 274 27.03 -6.95 -8.60
N ASP A 275 26.90 -5.85 -7.87
CA ASP A 275 27.05 -5.88 -6.43
C ASP A 275 25.67 -6.19 -5.83
N GLU A 276 25.54 -7.46 -5.43
CA GLU A 276 24.48 -8.02 -4.61
C GLU A 276 23.08 -7.43 -4.92
N GLU A 277 22.43 -7.98 -5.95
CA GLU A 277 21.07 -7.54 -6.35
C GLU A 277 20.10 -7.65 -5.17
N ILE A 278 19.87 -6.54 -4.49
CA ILE A 278 18.87 -6.43 -3.43
C ILE A 278 17.53 -6.07 -4.08
N LYS A 279 16.57 -7.00 -4.00
CA LYS A 279 15.19 -6.78 -4.45
C LYS A 279 14.32 -6.50 -3.25
N THR A 280 13.55 -5.42 -3.29
CA THR A 280 12.73 -5.00 -2.15
C THR A 280 11.25 -4.87 -2.52
N LEU A 281 10.40 -5.16 -1.54
CA LEU A 281 8.96 -5.09 -1.65
C LEU A 281 8.36 -4.66 -0.32
N GLY A 282 7.99 -3.41 -0.19
CA GLY A 282 7.46 -2.90 1.08
C GLY A 282 7.60 -1.39 1.22
N THR A 283 7.50 -0.91 2.45
CA THR A 283 7.50 0.52 2.76
C THR A 283 8.33 0.85 4.00
N THR A 284 8.93 2.04 3.99
CA THR A 284 9.53 2.68 5.17
C THR A 284 8.53 3.55 5.93
N SER A 285 7.29 3.65 5.45
CA SER A 285 6.24 4.54 5.96
C SER A 285 4.97 3.77 6.33
N PHE A 286 5.12 2.63 7.02
CA PHE A 286 3.98 1.79 7.40
C PHE A 286 2.97 2.51 8.30
N TYR A 287 3.37 3.56 9.00
CA TYR A 287 2.47 4.43 9.77
C TYR A 287 1.41 5.09 8.87
N HIS A 288 1.78 5.51 7.66
CA HIS A 288 0.86 6.11 6.71
C HIS A 288 -0.19 5.10 6.22
N LEU A 289 0.23 3.87 6.02
CA LEU A 289 -0.67 2.77 5.68
C LEU A 289 -1.70 2.50 6.79
N TRP A 290 -1.27 2.59 8.05
CA TRP A 290 -2.17 2.48 9.20
C TRP A 290 -3.19 3.62 9.24
N GLU A 291 -2.79 4.86 8.96
CA GLU A 291 -3.67 6.02 8.84
C GLU A 291 -4.72 5.83 7.76
N LEU A 292 -4.31 5.39 6.56
CA LEU A 292 -5.23 5.10 5.44
C LEU A 292 -6.22 4.00 5.79
N ALA A 293 -5.73 2.91 6.38
CA ALA A 293 -6.56 1.78 6.77
C ALA A 293 -7.62 2.19 7.82
N CYS A 294 -7.22 2.96 8.83
CA CYS A 294 -8.16 3.53 9.80
C CYS A 294 -9.17 4.47 9.13
N GLY A 295 -8.72 5.30 8.16
CA GLY A 295 -9.59 6.19 7.41
C GLY A 295 -10.73 5.46 6.70
N VAL A 296 -10.43 4.36 6.02
CA VAL A 296 -11.44 3.51 5.36
C VAL A 296 -12.31 2.81 6.41
N ALA A 297 -11.70 2.11 7.36
CA ALA A 297 -12.39 1.32 8.37
C ALA A 297 -13.38 2.14 9.21
N PHE A 298 -13.09 3.40 9.50
CA PHE A 298 -13.95 4.29 10.26
C PHE A 298 -14.74 5.29 9.40
N GLY A 299 -14.68 5.16 8.08
CA GLY A 299 -15.49 5.94 7.15
C GLY A 299 -15.15 7.43 7.16
N ASN A 300 -13.89 7.77 6.85
CA ASN A 300 -13.41 9.14 6.81
C ASN A 300 -14.20 10.02 5.85
N ALA A 301 -14.83 11.05 6.38
CA ALA A 301 -15.68 11.99 5.64
C ALA A 301 -15.00 13.34 5.36
N LEU A 302 -13.72 13.53 5.67
CA LEU A 302 -13.04 14.82 5.53
C LEU A 302 -13.12 15.40 4.11
N GLY A 303 -12.95 14.57 3.10
CA GLY A 303 -13.03 14.96 1.69
C GLY A 303 -14.48 15.05 1.16
N ALA A 304 -15.47 14.60 1.94
CA ALA A 304 -16.86 14.63 1.50
C ALA A 304 -17.42 16.06 1.51
N ARG A 305 -18.22 16.39 0.49
CA ARG A 305 -18.98 17.65 0.49
C ARG A 305 -20.03 17.61 1.57
N LEU A 306 -20.30 18.77 2.19
CA LEU A 306 -21.30 18.87 3.25
C LEU A 306 -22.69 18.38 2.78
N SER A 307 -23.03 18.58 1.50
CA SER A 307 -24.28 18.05 0.91
C SER A 307 -24.38 16.52 0.91
N ASN A 308 -23.28 15.80 1.10
CA ASN A 308 -23.17 14.34 0.96
C ASN A 308 -22.96 13.62 2.30
N LEU A 309 -23.12 14.33 3.43
CA LEU A 309 -22.88 13.77 4.76
C LEU A 309 -24.00 12.87 5.31
N GLY A 310 -25.10 12.72 4.55
CA GLY A 310 -26.21 11.82 4.93
C GLY A 310 -27.22 12.40 5.94
N PHE A 311 -27.14 13.71 6.23
CA PHE A 311 -28.11 14.43 7.05
C PHE A 311 -28.33 15.86 6.53
N ASP A 312 -29.44 16.48 6.94
CA ASP A 312 -29.81 17.82 6.50
C ASP A 312 -28.90 18.89 7.12
N LEU A 313 -28.39 19.77 6.27
CA LEU A 313 -27.62 20.92 6.72
C LEU A 313 -28.53 21.99 7.34
N LYS A 314 -28.04 22.66 8.39
CA LYS A 314 -28.74 23.70 9.13
C LYS A 314 -28.02 25.05 9.02
N ASP A 315 -28.78 26.13 9.14
CA ASP A 315 -28.32 27.53 9.25
C ASP A 315 -27.28 27.93 8.17
N LYS A 316 -26.17 28.52 8.60
CA LYS A 316 -25.11 28.99 7.74
C LYS A 316 -24.45 27.87 6.85
N TRP A 317 -24.60 26.62 7.25
CA TRP A 317 -24.01 25.48 6.56
C TRP A 317 -24.76 25.14 5.26
N ILE A 318 -26.02 25.52 5.11
CA ILE A 318 -26.80 25.38 3.88
C ILE A 318 -26.13 26.13 2.73
N ALA A 319 -25.64 27.34 2.98
CA ALA A 319 -24.93 28.14 1.99
C ALA A 319 -23.56 27.51 1.61
N ARG A 320 -22.96 26.76 2.49
CA ARG A 320 -21.66 26.11 2.35
C ARG A 320 -21.74 24.64 1.88
N LYS A 321 -22.85 24.19 1.35
CA LYS A 321 -23.09 22.79 0.96
C LYS A 321 -22.09 22.19 -0.04
N ARG A 322 -21.35 23.03 -0.77
CA ARG A 322 -20.32 22.61 -1.73
C ARG A 322 -18.94 22.47 -1.09
N ASP A 323 -18.74 23.04 0.08
CA ASP A 323 -17.48 22.92 0.82
C ASP A 323 -17.32 21.46 1.30
N THR A 324 -16.07 21.05 1.49
CA THR A 324 -15.77 19.76 2.12
C THR A 324 -15.77 19.91 3.65
N LEU A 325 -15.88 18.79 4.36
CA LEU A 325 -15.78 18.80 5.81
C LEU A 325 -14.40 19.31 6.28
N LEU A 326 -13.34 19.02 5.57
CA LEU A 326 -12.02 19.63 5.77
C LEU A 326 -12.02 21.15 5.49
N GLY A 327 -12.71 21.56 4.43
CA GLY A 327 -12.78 22.98 4.00
C GLY A 327 -13.50 23.91 4.97
N ILE A 328 -14.24 23.38 5.95
CA ILE A 328 -14.91 24.21 6.98
C ILE A 328 -14.05 24.49 8.20
N ILE A 329 -12.91 23.84 8.34
CA ILE A 329 -11.97 24.11 9.42
C ILE A 329 -11.40 25.53 9.24
N PRO A 330 -11.45 26.39 10.29
CA PRO A 330 -10.92 27.73 10.22
C PRO A 330 -9.40 27.71 9.95
N ARG A 331 -8.93 28.63 9.12
CA ARG A 331 -7.52 28.81 8.83
C ARG A 331 -6.92 29.92 9.67
N PRO A 332 -5.67 29.80 10.15
CA PRO A 332 -4.98 30.89 10.81
C PRO A 332 -4.76 32.03 9.83
N GLN A 333 -4.98 33.27 10.30
CA GLN A 333 -4.80 34.48 9.51
C GLN A 333 -3.50 35.14 9.94
N TRP A 334 -2.63 35.39 8.97
CA TRP A 334 -1.39 36.10 9.19
C TRP A 334 -1.54 37.55 8.75
N GLU A 335 -1.11 38.46 9.62
CA GLU A 335 -1.05 39.89 9.38
C GLU A 335 0.38 40.38 9.53
N ARG A 336 0.86 41.15 8.54
CA ARG A 336 2.18 41.76 8.58
C ARG A 336 2.06 43.16 9.19
N ALA A 337 2.97 43.51 10.08
CA ALA A 337 3.10 44.87 10.57
C ALA A 337 3.50 45.84 9.42
N SER A 338 2.84 46.99 9.35
CA SER A 338 3.14 48.10 8.44
C SER A 338 3.10 49.41 9.22
N ASP A 339 3.55 50.50 8.60
CA ASP A 339 3.56 51.82 9.26
C ASP A 339 2.15 52.34 9.63
N GLU A 340 1.10 51.79 9.00
CA GLU A 340 -0.30 52.14 9.21
C GLU A 340 -1.08 51.10 10.05
N GLY A 341 -0.40 50.05 10.59
CA GLY A 341 -1.02 48.96 11.35
C GLY A 341 -0.70 47.58 10.79
N TYR A 342 -1.67 46.67 10.83
CA TYR A 342 -1.52 45.27 10.35
C TYR A 342 -2.22 45.07 9.02
N VAL A 343 -1.59 44.36 8.09
CA VAL A 343 -2.14 44.03 6.75
C VAL A 343 -2.14 42.52 6.59
N GLY A 344 -3.28 41.94 6.22
CA GLY A 344 -3.43 40.52 6.00
C GLY A 344 -2.48 39.99 4.91
N CYS A 345 -1.80 38.87 5.21
CA CYS A 345 -0.80 38.25 4.29
C CYS A 345 -1.34 37.02 3.54
N GLY A 346 -2.63 36.74 3.66
CA GLY A 346 -3.26 35.57 3.06
C GLY A 346 -3.40 34.38 4.01
N ASP A 347 -4.07 33.35 3.53
CA ASP A 347 -4.32 32.10 4.26
C ASP A 347 -3.13 31.17 4.15
N VAL A 348 -2.88 30.44 5.22
CA VAL A 348 -1.93 29.32 5.29
C VAL A 348 -2.68 28.01 5.50
N ASP A 349 -1.95 26.89 5.59
CA ASP A 349 -2.50 25.58 5.87
C ASP A 349 -3.33 25.55 7.14
N THR A 350 -4.30 24.65 7.20
CA THR A 350 -5.18 24.47 8.35
C THR A 350 -4.84 23.19 9.13
N LEU A 351 -5.55 22.99 10.22
CA LEU A 351 -5.51 21.75 10.97
C LEU A 351 -6.13 20.62 10.12
N ILE A 352 -5.43 19.49 10.00
CA ILE A 352 -5.91 18.32 9.24
C ILE A 352 -5.93 17.12 10.19
N PRO A 353 -7.12 16.72 10.69
CA PRO A 353 -7.27 15.46 11.42
C PRO A 353 -7.13 14.27 10.46
N ASP A 354 -6.68 13.11 10.95
CA ASP A 354 -6.53 11.93 10.11
C ASP A 354 -7.88 11.39 9.66
N THR A 355 -8.86 11.33 10.57
CA THR A 355 -10.20 10.83 10.25
C THR A 355 -11.28 11.57 11.02
N VAL A 356 -12.31 12.01 10.30
CA VAL A 356 -13.58 12.51 10.89
C VAL A 356 -14.73 11.73 10.31
N SER A 357 -15.59 11.22 11.18
CA SER A 357 -16.77 10.44 10.75
C SER A 357 -17.98 10.66 11.66
N PHE A 358 -19.11 10.08 11.28
CA PHE A 358 -20.37 10.17 12.02
C PHE A 358 -20.91 8.77 12.23
N THR A 359 -21.50 8.53 13.39
CA THR A 359 -22.18 7.27 13.71
C THR A 359 -23.32 7.48 14.67
N VAL A 360 -24.03 6.41 14.97
CA VAL A 360 -25.07 6.37 16.00
C VAL A 360 -24.68 5.30 17.02
N ASP A 361 -24.71 5.66 18.29
CA ASP A 361 -24.40 4.71 19.36
C ASP A 361 -25.57 3.73 19.64
N ASP A 362 -25.39 2.80 20.57
CA ASP A 362 -26.42 1.81 20.93
C ASP A 362 -27.66 2.43 21.55
N ARG A 363 -27.63 3.71 21.98
CA ARG A 363 -28.75 4.47 22.52
C ARG A 363 -29.46 5.32 21.46
N GLY A 364 -29.05 5.23 20.19
CA GLY A 364 -29.57 6.03 19.09
C GLY A 364 -29.07 7.48 19.07
N ARG A 365 -28.03 7.83 19.82
CA ARG A 365 -27.46 9.19 19.87
C ARG A 365 -26.52 9.41 18.69
N LYS A 366 -26.58 10.60 18.08
CA LYS A 366 -25.68 11.01 17.01
C LYS A 366 -24.29 11.33 17.58
N VAL A 367 -23.28 10.64 17.12
CA VAL A 367 -21.90 10.80 17.58
C VAL A 367 -21.05 11.38 16.47
N PHE A 368 -20.35 12.48 16.78
CA PHE A 368 -19.31 13.05 15.94
C PHE A 368 -17.96 12.46 16.36
N CYS A 369 -17.25 11.84 15.44
CA CYS A 369 -16.01 11.12 15.73
C CYS A 369 -14.81 11.83 15.12
N ILE A 370 -13.76 12.05 15.94
CA ILE A 370 -12.47 12.59 15.53
C ILE A 370 -11.42 11.56 15.95
N TYR A 371 -10.73 10.97 14.97
CA TYR A 371 -9.70 9.98 15.21
C TYR A 371 -8.37 10.46 14.69
N ASP A 372 -7.32 10.11 15.43
CA ASP A 372 -5.93 10.31 15.06
C ASP A 372 -5.24 8.94 15.13
N ALA A 373 -4.91 8.40 13.97
CA ALA A 373 -4.32 7.08 13.83
C ALA A 373 -2.83 7.14 14.15
N LYS A 374 -2.42 6.50 15.23
CA LYS A 374 -1.03 6.50 15.67
C LYS A 374 -0.42 5.11 15.54
N TYR A 375 0.62 5.02 14.76
CA TYR A 375 1.40 3.78 14.64
C TYR A 375 2.38 3.68 15.82
N TYR A 376 1.82 3.58 17.04
CA TYR A 376 2.57 3.44 18.29
C TYR A 376 2.28 2.08 18.92
N VAL A 377 3.16 1.68 19.82
CA VAL A 377 3.02 0.43 20.59
C VAL A 377 3.21 0.79 22.07
N PRO A 378 2.19 1.39 22.71
CA PRO A 378 2.29 1.82 24.10
C PRO A 378 2.52 0.64 25.06
N SER A 379 3.21 0.90 26.18
CA SER A 379 3.37 -0.11 27.22
C SER A 379 2.01 -0.48 27.84
N ARG A 380 1.78 -1.76 28.09
CA ARG A 380 0.53 -2.27 28.69
C ARG A 380 0.55 -2.29 30.21
N SER A 381 1.71 -2.07 30.84
CA SER A 381 1.89 -2.14 32.29
C SER A 381 2.92 -1.12 32.76
N GLY A 382 2.77 -0.65 33.98
CA GLY A 382 3.68 0.31 34.61
C GLY A 382 3.49 1.76 34.11
N LYS A 383 4.58 2.51 33.99
CA LYS A 383 4.56 3.85 33.41
C LYS A 383 4.26 3.76 31.92
N MET A 384 3.32 4.58 31.43
CA MET A 384 3.06 4.65 30.01
C MET A 384 4.28 5.18 29.27
N GLU A 385 4.75 4.38 28.31
CA GLU A 385 5.83 4.74 27.41
C GLU A 385 5.32 4.62 25.97
N HIS A 386 5.91 5.38 25.04
CA HIS A 386 5.51 5.41 23.63
C HIS A 386 4.05 5.83 23.39
N GLN A 387 3.51 6.70 24.25
CA GLN A 387 2.21 7.36 24.05
C GLN A 387 2.34 8.59 23.14
N PRO A 388 1.23 9.08 22.53
CA PRO A 388 1.21 10.35 21.82
C PRO A 388 1.70 11.50 22.70
N GLY A 389 2.57 12.35 22.15
CA GLY A 389 3.13 13.49 22.86
C GLY A 389 2.13 14.64 23.04
N LEU A 390 2.55 15.67 23.81
CA LEU A 390 1.74 16.86 24.09
C LEU A 390 1.19 17.52 22.82
N GLU A 391 1.97 17.58 21.76
CA GLU A 391 1.55 18.14 20.47
C GLU A 391 0.32 17.41 19.90
N SER A 392 0.33 16.07 19.87
CA SER A 392 -0.79 15.27 19.40
C SER A 392 -2.04 15.48 20.26
N VAL A 393 -1.87 15.51 21.59
CA VAL A 393 -2.96 15.76 22.53
C VAL A 393 -3.58 17.15 22.28
N THR A 394 -2.77 18.17 22.12
CA THR A 394 -3.22 19.54 21.86
C THR A 394 -3.93 19.64 20.52
N LYS A 395 -3.39 19.05 19.47
CA LYS A 395 -4.01 19.03 18.14
C LYS A 395 -5.40 18.40 18.17
N GLN A 396 -5.59 17.29 18.88
CA GLN A 396 -6.88 16.63 19.00
C GLN A 396 -7.97 17.52 19.64
N PHE A 397 -7.62 18.27 20.68
CA PHE A 397 -8.56 19.24 21.25
C PHE A 397 -8.82 20.42 20.32
N LEU A 398 -7.82 20.87 19.56
CA LEU A 398 -8.01 21.93 18.56
C LEU A 398 -8.91 21.47 17.41
N TYR A 399 -8.81 20.23 16.94
CA TYR A 399 -9.72 19.67 15.94
C TYR A 399 -11.16 19.72 16.41
N GLN A 400 -11.42 19.27 17.63
CA GLN A 400 -12.76 19.35 18.23
C GLN A 400 -13.27 20.79 18.31
N SER A 401 -12.42 21.74 18.74
CA SER A 401 -12.76 23.15 18.83
C SER A 401 -13.07 23.77 17.47
N ALA A 402 -12.34 23.36 16.43
CA ALA A 402 -12.57 23.80 15.05
C ALA A 402 -13.94 23.38 14.51
N TYR A 403 -14.42 22.21 14.89
CA TYR A 403 -15.75 21.69 14.49
C TYR A 403 -16.87 22.08 15.45
N LYS A 404 -16.60 22.75 16.57
CA LYS A 404 -17.61 23.08 17.61
C LYS A 404 -18.90 23.65 17.04
N SER A 405 -18.81 24.70 16.20
CA SER A 405 -20.00 25.35 15.62
C SER A 405 -20.79 24.41 14.70
N PHE A 406 -20.11 23.51 13.96
CA PHE A 406 -20.77 22.51 13.13
C PHE A 406 -21.49 21.45 13.96
N ILE A 407 -20.83 20.93 15.00
CA ILE A 407 -21.33 19.92 15.92
C ILE A 407 -22.60 20.43 16.64
N GLU A 408 -22.53 21.65 17.22
CA GLU A 408 -23.66 22.25 17.96
C GLU A 408 -24.88 22.56 17.05
N THR A 409 -24.62 23.10 15.83
CA THR A 409 -25.69 23.43 14.88
C THR A 409 -26.43 22.20 14.39
N HIS A 410 -25.76 21.08 14.19
CA HIS A 410 -26.36 19.83 13.70
C HIS A 410 -26.87 18.92 14.84
N GLU A 411 -26.78 19.40 16.08
CA GLU A 411 -27.35 18.71 17.25
C GLU A 411 -26.76 17.30 17.43
N PHE A 412 -25.44 17.19 17.31
CA PHE A 412 -24.79 15.98 17.74
C PHE A 412 -24.86 15.84 19.26
N ASP A 413 -25.17 14.63 19.72
CA ASP A 413 -25.36 14.36 21.16
C ASP A 413 -24.04 14.26 21.90
N SER A 414 -22.99 13.81 21.22
CA SER A 414 -21.65 13.60 21.80
C SER A 414 -20.55 13.60 20.77
N VAL A 415 -19.33 13.81 21.23
CA VAL A 415 -18.09 13.69 20.45
C VAL A 415 -17.26 12.54 21.00
N VAL A 416 -16.81 11.66 20.14
CA VAL A 416 -15.73 10.72 20.40
C VAL A 416 -14.43 11.34 19.88
N ASN A 417 -13.47 11.50 20.76
CA ASN A 417 -12.14 11.97 20.43
C ASN A 417 -11.14 10.89 20.84
N ALA A 418 -10.41 10.28 19.88
CA ALA A 418 -9.63 9.11 20.19
C ALA A 418 -8.33 8.96 19.35
N PHE A 419 -7.31 8.42 20.00
CA PHE A 419 -6.13 7.84 19.36
C PHE A 419 -6.37 6.36 19.04
N LEU A 420 -6.06 5.95 17.81
CA LEU A 420 -6.21 4.58 17.33
C LEU A 420 -4.83 3.98 17.08
N VAL A 421 -4.45 2.96 17.84
CA VAL A 421 -3.16 2.27 17.69
C VAL A 421 -3.37 0.82 17.28
N PRO A 422 -2.46 0.22 16.48
CA PRO A 422 -2.58 -1.18 16.09
C PRO A 422 -2.25 -2.14 17.24
N ASN A 423 -2.89 -3.31 17.22
CA ASN A 423 -2.67 -4.39 18.16
C ASN A 423 -2.62 -5.73 17.40
N GLU A 424 -1.76 -6.64 17.83
CA GLU A 424 -1.67 -8.01 17.31
C GLU A 424 -2.84 -8.91 17.77
N SER A 425 -3.48 -8.57 18.89
CA SER A 425 -4.62 -9.29 19.45
C SER A 425 -5.88 -9.06 18.62
N GLN A 426 -6.76 -10.05 18.58
CA GLN A 426 -8.08 -9.94 17.94
C GLN A 426 -9.09 -9.12 18.74
N ALA A 427 -8.75 -8.69 19.95
CA ALA A 427 -9.64 -7.94 20.82
C ALA A 427 -9.39 -6.42 20.75
N LEU A 428 -10.46 -5.66 20.74
CA LEU A 428 -10.43 -4.23 20.98
C LEU A 428 -10.11 -3.95 22.45
N VAL A 429 -9.10 -3.13 22.71
CA VAL A 429 -8.65 -2.82 24.08
C VAL A 429 -8.59 -1.31 24.29
N LYS A 430 -9.26 -0.80 25.33
CA LYS A 430 -9.06 0.56 25.77
C LYS A 430 -7.79 0.63 26.61
N LEU A 431 -6.76 1.33 26.12
CA LEU A 431 -5.46 1.41 26.76
C LEU A 431 -5.37 2.53 27.81
N ALA A 432 -5.89 3.70 27.47
CA ALA A 432 -5.73 4.89 28.29
C ALA A 432 -6.76 5.95 27.98
N ARG A 433 -6.75 6.98 28.81
CA ARG A 433 -7.48 8.22 28.62
C ARG A 433 -6.58 9.38 29.03
N VAL A 434 -6.56 10.44 28.24
CA VAL A 434 -5.87 11.68 28.56
C VAL A 434 -6.88 12.83 28.62
N SER A 435 -6.73 13.69 29.61
CA SER A 435 -7.48 14.93 29.76
C SER A 435 -6.52 16.08 30.07
N PHE A 436 -6.94 17.30 29.80
CA PHE A 436 -6.12 18.51 30.05
C PHE A 436 -6.96 19.59 30.72
N PRO A 437 -7.53 19.29 31.92
CA PRO A 437 -8.59 20.09 32.53
C PRO A 437 -8.17 21.52 32.89
N GLU A 438 -6.92 21.72 33.30
CA GLU A 438 -6.44 23.06 33.70
C GLU A 438 -6.18 24.00 32.49
N VAL A 439 -6.00 23.43 31.30
CA VAL A 439 -5.74 24.20 30.07
C VAL A 439 -7.01 24.36 29.25
N MET A 440 -7.77 23.27 29.08
CA MET A 440 -8.96 23.25 28.22
C MET A 440 -10.25 23.58 28.98
N GLY A 441 -10.19 23.57 30.31
CA GLY A 441 -11.39 23.72 31.16
C GLY A 441 -12.32 22.52 31.06
N LYS A 442 -13.47 22.58 31.74
CA LYS A 442 -14.56 21.64 31.52
C LYS A 442 -15.36 22.08 30.30
N THR A 443 -15.44 21.24 29.30
CA THR A 443 -16.28 21.49 28.14
C THR A 443 -17.73 21.08 28.45
N ASN A 444 -18.68 21.80 27.85
CA ASN A 444 -20.06 21.37 27.91
C ASN A 444 -20.36 20.37 26.77
N LEU A 445 -21.26 19.45 27.00
CA LEU A 445 -21.80 18.59 25.92
C LEU A 445 -22.20 19.46 24.71
N PRO A 446 -22.00 18.98 23.49
CA PRO A 446 -21.59 17.62 23.10
C PRO A 446 -20.08 17.35 23.12
N LEU A 447 -19.24 18.32 23.43
CA LEU A 447 -17.78 18.20 23.33
C LEU A 447 -17.21 17.28 24.41
N SER A 448 -16.09 16.60 24.09
CA SER A 448 -15.40 15.71 25.03
C SER A 448 -14.33 16.44 25.84
N ASP A 449 -14.23 16.13 27.14
CA ASP A 449 -13.17 16.62 28.04
C ASP A 449 -11.91 15.75 27.99
N PHE A 450 -11.94 14.68 27.24
CA PHE A 450 -10.87 13.68 27.20
C PHE A 450 -10.68 13.11 25.80
N ILE A 451 -9.52 12.53 25.60
CA ILE A 451 -9.17 11.73 24.43
C ILE A 451 -8.91 10.32 24.92
N ASP A 452 -9.64 9.35 24.37
CA ASP A 452 -9.43 7.93 24.66
C ASP A 452 -8.35 7.36 23.73
N MET A 453 -7.59 6.37 24.21
CA MET A 453 -6.66 5.60 23.40
C MET A 453 -7.14 4.16 23.30
N TRP A 454 -7.34 3.71 22.08
CA TRP A 454 -7.81 2.37 21.76
C TRP A 454 -6.79 1.59 20.95
N ALA A 455 -6.47 0.38 21.40
CA ALA A 455 -5.72 -0.60 20.62
C ALA A 455 -6.72 -1.42 19.81
N LEU A 456 -6.58 -1.36 18.49
CA LEU A 456 -7.48 -2.00 17.53
C LEU A 456 -6.85 -3.31 17.04
N PRO A 457 -7.65 -4.38 16.85
CA PRO A 457 -7.19 -5.56 16.12
C PRO A 457 -6.77 -5.17 14.71
N ALA A 458 -5.45 -5.15 14.46
CA ALA A 458 -4.91 -4.65 13.20
C ALA A 458 -5.41 -5.44 11.99
N SER A 459 -5.57 -6.77 12.14
CA SER A 459 -6.11 -7.64 11.10
C SER A 459 -7.52 -7.21 10.65
N ARG A 460 -8.42 -6.87 11.60
CA ARG A 460 -9.79 -6.43 11.27
C ARG A 460 -9.81 -5.09 10.56
N VAL A 461 -8.94 -4.16 10.95
CA VAL A 461 -8.80 -2.85 10.29
C VAL A 461 -8.26 -3.01 8.87
N PHE A 462 -7.27 -3.88 8.68
CA PHE A 462 -6.71 -4.17 7.37
C PHE A 462 -7.68 -4.94 6.46
N GLU A 463 -8.44 -5.90 6.98
CA GLU A 463 -9.51 -6.57 6.22
C GLU A 463 -10.57 -5.56 5.74
N ALA A 464 -11.03 -4.67 6.62
CA ALA A 464 -11.96 -3.62 6.27
C ALA A 464 -11.38 -2.68 5.19
N TYR A 465 -10.10 -2.31 5.34
CA TYR A 465 -9.39 -1.53 4.33
C TYR A 465 -9.37 -2.25 2.98
N LEU A 466 -8.99 -3.53 2.92
CA LEU A 466 -8.90 -4.30 1.68
C LEU A 466 -10.25 -4.47 0.95
N ASN A 467 -11.35 -4.50 1.71
CA ASN A 467 -12.70 -4.69 1.19
C ASN A 467 -13.45 -3.37 0.93
N ASP A 468 -12.84 -2.20 1.17
CA ASP A 468 -13.52 -0.89 1.17
C ASP A 468 -14.74 -0.85 2.11
N GLU A 469 -14.65 -1.57 3.22
CA GLU A 469 -15.74 -1.71 4.17
C GLU A 469 -15.57 -0.76 5.36
N ARG A 470 -16.71 -0.20 5.80
CA ARG A 470 -16.76 0.52 7.07
C ARG A 470 -17.12 -0.45 8.19
N ILE A 471 -16.43 -0.34 9.31
CA ILE A 471 -16.75 -1.09 10.52
C ILE A 471 -17.89 -0.36 11.25
N ASP A 472 -19.11 -0.89 11.19
CA ASP A 472 -20.30 -0.24 11.77
C ASP A 472 -20.84 -0.96 13.02
N GLY A 473 -20.17 -1.99 13.53
CA GLY A 473 -20.75 -2.80 14.60
C GLY A 473 -19.76 -3.63 15.40
N GLY A 474 -20.28 -4.65 16.06
CA GLY A 474 -19.50 -5.57 16.88
C GLY A 474 -18.86 -4.89 18.09
N GLU A 475 -17.67 -5.33 18.44
CA GLU A 475 -16.91 -4.80 19.59
C GLU A 475 -16.49 -3.32 19.43
N PHE A 476 -16.36 -2.81 18.19
CA PHE A 476 -15.98 -1.43 17.92
C PHE A 476 -17.02 -0.40 18.41
N LYS A 477 -18.25 -0.84 18.64
CA LYS A 477 -19.28 0.00 19.30
C LYS A 477 -18.85 0.50 20.68
N ALA A 478 -17.95 -0.20 21.36
CA ALA A 478 -17.40 0.26 22.63
C ALA A 478 -16.68 1.63 22.51
N ILE A 479 -16.11 1.94 21.34
CA ILE A 479 -15.50 3.24 21.07
C ILE A 479 -16.58 4.32 21.09
N TRP A 480 -17.71 4.11 20.41
CA TRP A 480 -18.80 5.07 20.28
C TRP A 480 -19.61 5.24 21.54
N ASN A 481 -19.72 4.16 22.33
CA ASN A 481 -20.40 4.17 23.63
C ASN A 481 -19.53 4.76 24.75
N SER A 482 -18.25 5.05 24.49
CA SER A 482 -17.32 5.61 25.50
C SER A 482 -17.58 7.08 25.84
N THR A 483 -18.54 7.70 25.18
CA THR A 483 -18.92 9.10 25.37
C THR A 483 -19.50 9.37 26.75
N ARG A 484 -19.36 10.62 27.21
CA ARG A 484 -19.90 11.07 28.49
C ARG A 484 -21.43 10.98 28.51
N ASP A 485 -21.99 10.39 29.54
CA ASP A 485 -23.42 10.45 29.77
C ASP A 485 -23.81 11.87 30.18
N LYS A 486 -25.00 12.35 29.73
CA LYS A 486 -25.62 13.51 30.29
C LYS A 486 -26.08 13.09 31.71
N GLU A 487 -25.40 13.57 32.75
CA GLU A 487 -25.93 13.54 34.10
C GLU A 487 -27.18 14.42 34.23
#